data_bee8a212f1d279344ce2524bef6da0f1
#
_entry.id   bee8a212f1d279344ce2524bef6da0f1
#
_cell.length_a   1.000
_cell.length_b   1.000
_cell.length_c   1.000
_cell.angle_alpha   90.00
_cell.angle_beta   90.00
_cell.angle_gamma   90.00
#
_symmetry.space_group_name_H-M   'P 1'
#
loop_
_entity.id
_entity.type
_entity.pdbx_description
1 polymer ?
#
loop_
_entity_poly.entity_id
_entity_poly.type
_entity_poly.pdbx_seq_one_letter_code
_entity_poly.pdbx_strand_id
1 'polypeptide(L)'
;MTNKKVYISQKDNYAGAFGLVYRSSANFYFRQSNSFKTTISFMDYWRIKRGISVMVVASTRSMDGKLLMREQLTFKNGSIINFSPDMLRSGIAIFEGAIEIEVFASENMVIPYSAIMAVYEAENSISMVHSYSRTYSPHEVEEGRTISAGEEGCWSILDTQRVASFAIIHNGSDIQPEQSASLELTNVLNKKTSVPFSIPALPPYATFKIIPQHYLPSIISFLDGKPGNAAVSFTLKNSFTRMLVGNNTTDGSEFQVTHSNFNFARHETDNAGEGYAFMLVPPAKFRDLTVVVYPETTKGQYKLETPEGKAYEFKSGERLEITTAPGILKFSKLDGKLPARIVTALTAKAANSNAILPFECSLGVLHKLRPLKGTFWGIVAIGKKYRSRLIIYPMEVLYGEAIDNELQLYLYTQESREPEVRLMHGDEILQLGKGMYLEEIFPRFQETHEDQYGYFYIRCSNYGGMYCYTTLENELGSVSLEHSF
;
A
#
# COMPACT_ATOMS: atom_id res chain seq x y z
N MET A 1 25.97 26.11 7.87
CA MET A 1 24.69 25.95 7.13
C MET A 1 23.93 24.82 7.79
N THR A 2 22.76 25.08 8.34
CA THR A 2 21.93 24.09 9.01
C THR A 2 21.34 23.16 7.95
N ASN A 3 21.74 21.89 7.94
CA ASN A 3 21.09 20.84 7.13
C ASN A 3 19.61 20.80 7.49
N LYS A 4 18.76 21.40 6.67
CA LYS A 4 17.31 21.22 6.79
C LYS A 4 17.00 19.77 6.40
N LYS A 5 16.68 18.93 7.36
CA LYS A 5 16.06 17.63 7.10
C LYS A 5 14.71 17.89 6.46
N VAL A 6 14.51 17.39 5.26
CA VAL A 6 13.19 17.43 4.59
C VAL A 6 12.58 16.05 4.75
N TYR A 7 11.53 15.99 5.55
CA TYR A 7 10.71 14.78 5.69
C TYR A 7 9.67 14.76 4.58
N ILE A 8 9.75 13.78 3.71
CA ILE A 8 8.80 13.62 2.62
C ILE A 8 7.74 12.62 3.06
N SER A 9 6.78 13.09 3.82
CA SER A 9 5.63 12.27 4.22
C SER A 9 4.32 12.68 3.55
N GLN A 10 4.31 13.76 2.73
CA GLN A 10 3.09 14.31 2.16
C GLN A 10 3.27 14.71 0.68
N LYS A 11 2.19 14.57 -0.09
CA LYS A 11 2.11 14.94 -1.52
C LYS A 11 2.63 16.35 -1.84
N ASP A 12 2.38 17.29 -0.94
CA ASP A 12 2.69 18.71 -1.15
C ASP A 12 4.19 19.03 -1.02
N ASN A 13 4.97 18.11 -0.45
CA ASN A 13 6.39 18.31 -0.22
C ASN A 13 7.27 17.93 -1.42
N TYR A 14 6.77 17.11 -2.35
CA TYR A 14 7.59 16.68 -3.49
C TYR A 14 7.95 17.83 -4.43
N ALA A 15 6.96 18.60 -4.86
CA ALA A 15 7.19 19.74 -5.76
C ALA A 15 8.08 20.82 -5.12
N GLY A 16 7.90 21.09 -3.82
CA GLY A 16 8.74 22.02 -3.07
C GLY A 16 10.14 21.50 -2.80
N ALA A 17 10.36 20.17 -2.86
CA ALA A 17 11.66 19.56 -2.62
C ALA A 17 12.54 19.50 -3.87
N PHE A 18 11.94 19.28 -5.06
CA PHE A 18 12.68 18.92 -6.27
C PHE A 18 12.48 19.87 -7.44
N GLY A 19 11.51 20.79 -7.40
CA GLY A 19 11.20 21.72 -8.49
C GLY A 19 10.77 20.98 -9.76
N LEU A 20 11.73 20.53 -10.57
CA LEU A 20 11.49 19.78 -11.80
C LEU A 20 11.77 18.29 -11.58
N VAL A 21 10.86 17.44 -12.05
CA VAL A 21 10.94 15.98 -11.89
C VAL A 21 11.05 15.33 -13.26
N TYR A 22 12.21 14.80 -13.61
CA TYR A 22 12.47 14.09 -14.87
C TYR A 22 12.64 12.59 -14.69
N ARG A 23 12.77 12.14 -13.45
CA ARG A 23 12.85 10.72 -13.07
C ARG A 23 11.89 10.42 -11.93
N SER A 24 11.17 9.33 -12.07
CA SER A 24 10.40 8.71 -11.00
C SER A 24 10.89 7.30 -10.78
N SER A 25 10.88 6.79 -9.57
CA SER A 25 11.24 5.40 -9.30
C SER A 25 10.29 4.75 -8.30
N ALA A 26 10.22 3.43 -8.35
CA ALA A 26 9.59 2.59 -7.34
C ALA A 26 10.45 1.36 -7.15
N ASN A 27 10.67 0.93 -5.91
CA ASN A 27 11.49 -0.21 -5.56
C ASN A 27 10.65 -1.21 -4.77
N PHE A 28 10.73 -2.49 -5.16
CA PHE A 28 9.93 -3.56 -4.61
C PHE A 28 10.79 -4.76 -4.23
N TYR A 29 10.40 -5.45 -3.18
CA TYR A 29 10.90 -6.80 -2.94
C TYR A 29 10.48 -7.71 -4.08
N PHE A 30 11.40 -8.51 -4.56
CA PHE A 30 11.17 -9.46 -5.63
C PHE A 30 11.56 -10.86 -5.18
N ARG A 31 10.61 -11.78 -5.23
CA ARG A 31 10.83 -13.19 -4.91
C ARG A 31 10.25 -14.06 -6.02
N GLN A 32 10.97 -15.11 -6.37
CA GLN A 32 10.54 -16.10 -7.35
C GLN A 32 10.97 -17.50 -6.94
N SER A 33 10.09 -18.46 -7.11
CA SER A 33 10.34 -19.90 -6.98
C SER A 33 9.33 -20.66 -7.84
N ASN A 34 9.36 -22.00 -7.83
CA ASN A 34 8.35 -22.80 -8.53
C ASN A 34 6.92 -22.58 -8.01
N SER A 35 6.76 -22.20 -6.75
CA SER A 35 5.46 -21.95 -6.08
C SER A 35 5.23 -20.48 -5.70
N PHE A 36 6.12 -19.58 -6.15
CA PHE A 36 6.03 -18.17 -5.81
C PHE A 36 6.40 -17.28 -7.00
N LYS A 37 5.52 -16.35 -7.35
CA LYS A 37 5.74 -15.39 -8.43
C LYS A 37 5.51 -13.97 -7.95
N THR A 38 6.40 -13.06 -8.34
CA THR A 38 6.18 -11.61 -8.19
C THR A 38 5.95 -11.01 -9.57
N THR A 39 4.87 -10.27 -9.73
CA THR A 39 4.58 -9.50 -10.94
C THR A 39 4.52 -8.02 -10.60
N ILE A 40 5.30 -7.21 -11.32
CA ILE A 40 5.21 -5.75 -11.25
C ILE A 40 4.26 -5.31 -12.35
N SER A 41 3.23 -4.56 -11.96
CA SER A 41 2.19 -4.08 -12.87
C SER A 41 2.05 -2.57 -12.78
N PHE A 42 1.89 -1.90 -13.90
CA PHE A 42 1.64 -0.46 -13.95
C PHE A 42 1.03 -0.03 -15.27
N MET A 43 0.28 1.09 -15.22
CA MET A 43 -0.29 1.71 -16.39
C MET A 43 0.59 2.86 -16.89
N ASP A 44 0.41 3.23 -18.15
CA ASP A 44 1.03 4.41 -18.79
C ASP A 44 0.44 5.73 -18.25
N TYR A 45 0.63 5.91 -16.94
CA TYR A 45 0.00 6.96 -16.13
C TYR A 45 0.23 8.37 -16.67
N TRP A 46 1.50 8.69 -17.02
CA TRP A 46 1.82 10.04 -17.46
C TRP A 46 1.26 10.36 -18.83
N ARG A 47 1.25 9.40 -19.76
CA ARG A 47 0.57 9.58 -21.05
C ARG A 47 -0.93 9.76 -20.86
N ILE A 48 -1.56 8.89 -20.10
CA ILE A 48 -3.02 8.89 -19.87
C ILE A 48 -3.45 10.18 -19.17
N LYS A 49 -2.72 10.62 -18.16
CA LYS A 49 -3.14 11.74 -17.32
C LYS A 49 -2.59 13.09 -17.78
N ARG A 50 -1.45 13.11 -18.46
CA ARG A 50 -0.71 14.35 -18.76
C ARG A 50 -0.25 14.48 -20.21
N GLY A 51 -0.41 13.46 -21.04
CA GLY A 51 0.09 13.46 -22.42
C GLY A 51 1.62 13.35 -22.53
N ILE A 52 2.32 13.01 -21.45
CA ILE A 52 3.80 12.95 -21.41
C ILE A 52 4.24 11.55 -21.82
N SER A 53 5.14 11.49 -22.81
CA SER A 53 5.80 10.23 -23.20
C SER A 53 6.92 9.89 -22.23
N VAL A 54 7.00 8.61 -21.84
CA VAL A 54 7.99 8.14 -20.87
C VAL A 54 8.78 6.96 -21.40
N MET A 55 10.02 6.84 -20.90
CA MET A 55 10.84 5.65 -21.02
C MET A 55 10.86 4.93 -19.68
N VAL A 56 10.72 3.62 -19.69
CA VAL A 56 10.70 2.79 -18.48
C VAL A 56 11.86 1.82 -18.49
N VAL A 57 12.55 1.72 -17.36
CA VAL A 57 13.67 0.80 -17.16
C VAL A 57 13.42 -0.02 -15.90
N ALA A 58 13.52 -1.35 -16.03
CA ALA A 58 13.50 -2.27 -14.90
C ALA A 58 14.91 -2.74 -14.57
N SER A 59 15.26 -2.72 -13.27
CA SER A 59 16.53 -3.20 -12.76
C SER A 59 16.29 -4.21 -11.65
N THR A 60 16.72 -5.48 -11.86
CA THR A 60 16.63 -6.53 -10.84
C THR A 60 17.96 -6.69 -10.14
N ARG A 61 17.94 -6.77 -8.82
CA ARG A 61 19.11 -6.80 -7.95
C ARG A 61 19.00 -7.94 -6.94
N SER A 62 20.15 -8.51 -6.56
CA SER A 62 20.25 -9.43 -5.42
C SER A 62 20.03 -8.70 -4.09
N MET A 63 19.90 -9.46 -2.99
CA MET A 63 19.71 -8.89 -1.65
C MET A 63 20.84 -7.93 -1.23
N ASP A 64 22.06 -8.15 -1.69
CA ASP A 64 23.23 -7.29 -1.45
C ASP A 64 23.32 -6.07 -2.40
N GLY A 65 22.29 -5.85 -3.24
CA GLY A 65 22.20 -4.69 -4.14
C GLY A 65 22.91 -4.85 -5.49
N LYS A 66 23.56 -5.98 -5.76
CA LYS A 66 24.25 -6.23 -7.03
C LYS A 66 23.24 -6.27 -8.18
N LEU A 67 23.50 -5.47 -9.22
CA LEU A 67 22.67 -5.46 -10.43
C LEU A 67 22.85 -6.79 -11.19
N LEU A 68 21.76 -7.49 -11.44
CA LEU A 68 21.73 -8.77 -12.14
C LEU A 68 21.14 -8.63 -13.54
N MET A 69 20.13 -7.79 -13.68
CA MET A 69 19.47 -7.54 -14.97
C MET A 69 19.04 -6.07 -15.03
N ARG A 70 19.12 -5.51 -16.22
CA ARG A 70 18.57 -4.18 -16.51
C ARG A 70 18.03 -4.19 -17.94
N GLU A 71 16.77 -3.82 -18.10
CA GLU A 71 16.12 -3.79 -19.41
C GLU A 71 15.14 -2.64 -19.56
N GLN A 72 14.96 -2.20 -20.80
CA GLN A 72 13.95 -1.22 -21.14
C GLN A 72 12.61 -1.90 -21.36
N LEU A 73 11.59 -1.43 -20.68
CA LEU A 73 10.21 -1.85 -20.86
C LEU A 73 9.47 -0.89 -21.77
N THR A 74 8.61 -1.42 -22.61
CA THR A 74 7.82 -0.61 -23.56
C THR A 74 6.35 -0.99 -23.52
N PHE A 75 5.48 0.02 -23.59
CA PHE A 75 4.05 -0.17 -23.81
C PHE A 75 3.82 -0.50 -25.30
N LYS A 76 3.82 -1.79 -25.64
CA LYS A 76 3.74 -2.24 -27.05
C LYS A 76 2.40 -1.90 -27.69
N ASN A 77 1.35 -2.64 -27.33
CA ASN A 77 0.01 -2.53 -27.94
C ASN A 77 -1.04 -1.95 -26.99
N GLY A 78 -0.76 -1.93 -25.71
CA GLY A 78 -1.70 -1.52 -24.66
C GLY A 78 -1.16 -0.39 -23.77
N SER A 79 -1.90 -0.14 -22.74
CA SER A 79 -1.62 0.91 -21.74
C SER A 79 -1.06 0.38 -20.43
N ILE A 80 -0.85 -0.94 -20.34
CA ILE A 80 -0.40 -1.64 -19.13
C ILE A 80 0.87 -2.43 -19.43
N ILE A 81 1.77 -2.48 -18.46
CA ILE A 81 2.89 -3.42 -18.42
C ILE A 81 2.67 -4.34 -17.23
N ASN A 82 2.72 -5.67 -17.46
CA ASN A 82 2.89 -6.68 -16.43
C ASN A 82 4.26 -7.32 -16.65
N PHE A 83 5.14 -7.18 -15.67
CA PHE A 83 6.54 -7.57 -15.78
C PHE A 83 6.95 -8.49 -14.64
N SER A 84 7.45 -9.67 -15.00
CA SER A 84 8.00 -10.66 -14.06
C SER A 84 9.21 -11.30 -14.73
N PRO A 85 10.44 -10.82 -14.46
CA PRO A 85 11.64 -11.41 -15.03
C PRO A 85 11.84 -12.83 -14.52
N ASP A 86 12.31 -13.71 -15.42
CA ASP A 86 12.65 -15.07 -15.03
C ASP A 86 14.08 -15.11 -14.43
N MET A 87 14.14 -15.21 -13.11
CA MET A 87 15.39 -15.28 -12.35
C MET A 87 15.82 -16.71 -12.02
N LEU A 88 15.02 -17.73 -12.40
CA LEU A 88 15.31 -19.13 -12.11
C LEU A 88 16.11 -19.84 -13.21
N ARG A 89 16.41 -19.14 -14.31
CA ARG A 89 17.08 -19.71 -15.53
C ARG A 89 18.43 -20.37 -15.28
N SER A 90 19.09 -20.05 -14.19
CA SER A 90 20.44 -20.58 -13.86
C SER A 90 20.43 -21.75 -12.88
N GLY A 91 19.29 -22.42 -12.69
CA GLY A 91 19.15 -23.52 -11.74
C GLY A 91 19.00 -23.08 -10.27
N ILE A 92 18.74 -21.79 -10.04
CA ILE A 92 18.41 -21.24 -8.73
C ILE A 92 16.99 -21.69 -8.39
N ALA A 93 16.82 -22.41 -7.29
CA ALA A 93 15.49 -22.90 -6.85
C ALA A 93 14.62 -21.78 -6.27
N ILE A 94 15.24 -20.80 -5.61
CA ILE A 94 14.58 -19.64 -5.00
C ILE A 94 15.44 -18.41 -5.26
N PHE A 95 14.83 -17.37 -5.78
CA PHE A 95 15.44 -16.05 -5.91
C PHE A 95 14.76 -15.07 -4.95
N GLU A 96 15.56 -14.33 -4.21
CA GLU A 96 15.13 -13.16 -3.41
C GLU A 96 16.03 -11.96 -3.74
N GLY A 97 15.42 -10.77 -3.84
CA GLY A 97 16.11 -9.54 -4.17
C GLY A 97 15.18 -8.35 -4.24
N ALA A 98 15.52 -7.41 -5.09
CA ALA A 98 14.69 -6.23 -5.37
C ALA A 98 14.54 -6.00 -6.86
N ILE A 99 13.45 -5.34 -7.24
CA ILE A 99 13.22 -4.81 -8.57
C ILE A 99 12.91 -3.32 -8.47
N GLU A 100 13.70 -2.51 -9.16
CA GLU A 100 13.48 -1.08 -9.29
C GLU A 100 12.89 -0.78 -10.67
N ILE A 101 11.81 -0.03 -10.71
CA ILE A 101 11.23 0.53 -11.92
C ILE A 101 11.53 2.01 -11.95
N GLU A 102 12.30 2.43 -12.94
CA GLU A 102 12.64 3.82 -13.20
C GLU A 102 11.86 4.33 -14.40
N VAL A 103 11.27 5.49 -14.29
CA VAL A 103 10.51 6.14 -15.35
C VAL A 103 11.17 7.49 -15.63
N PHE A 104 11.51 7.74 -16.89
CA PHE A 104 12.17 8.94 -17.34
C PHE A 104 11.31 9.67 -18.35
N ALA A 105 11.31 11.01 -18.30
CA ALA A 105 10.67 11.88 -19.27
C ALA A 105 11.57 13.04 -19.65
N SER A 106 11.35 13.62 -20.84
CA SER A 106 11.97 14.88 -21.26
C SER A 106 11.25 16.11 -20.73
N GLU A 107 10.09 15.91 -20.09
CA GLU A 107 9.25 16.96 -19.54
C GLU A 107 9.07 16.76 -18.03
N ASN A 108 8.68 17.83 -17.32
CA ASN A 108 8.42 17.75 -15.89
C ASN A 108 7.23 16.84 -15.58
N MET A 109 7.50 15.70 -14.97
CA MET A 109 6.48 14.75 -14.52
C MET A 109 5.70 15.24 -13.28
N VAL A 110 6.18 16.26 -12.58
CA VAL A 110 5.61 16.84 -11.36
C VAL A 110 5.61 15.88 -10.15
N ILE A 111 5.35 14.60 -10.37
CA ILE A 111 5.28 13.58 -9.33
C ILE A 111 6.47 12.64 -9.44
N PRO A 112 7.32 12.53 -8.39
CA PRO A 112 8.56 11.74 -8.44
C PRO A 112 8.34 10.23 -8.28
N TYR A 113 7.12 9.76 -8.07
CA TYR A 113 6.80 8.33 -8.08
C TYR A 113 5.47 8.08 -8.77
N SER A 114 5.40 6.97 -9.46
CA SER A 114 4.14 6.48 -10.02
C SER A 114 3.54 5.43 -9.08
N ALA A 115 2.25 5.25 -9.17
CA ALA A 115 1.61 4.16 -8.51
C ALA A 115 1.82 2.90 -9.36
N ILE A 116 2.86 2.20 -9.07
CA ILE A 116 3.23 0.90 -9.58
C ILE A 116 2.82 -0.11 -8.53
N MET A 117 2.28 -1.24 -8.96
CA MET A 117 1.82 -2.30 -8.08
C MET A 117 2.77 -3.49 -8.15
N ALA A 118 3.07 -4.10 -7.01
CA ALA A 118 3.62 -5.44 -6.95
C ALA A 118 2.51 -6.40 -6.53
N VAL A 119 2.36 -7.48 -7.28
CA VAL A 119 1.47 -8.60 -6.96
C VAL A 119 2.32 -9.82 -6.64
N TYR A 120 2.05 -10.42 -5.51
CA TYR A 120 2.74 -11.61 -5.00
C TYR A 120 1.76 -12.78 -5.02
N GLU A 121 2.09 -13.79 -5.79
CA GLU A 121 1.31 -15.02 -5.94
C GLU A 121 2.10 -16.14 -5.25
N ALA A 122 1.64 -16.60 -4.10
CA ALA A 122 2.11 -17.81 -3.45
C ALA A 122 1.18 -18.98 -3.78
N GLU A 123 1.53 -20.18 -3.34
CA GLU A 123 0.75 -21.39 -3.64
C GLU A 123 -0.74 -21.23 -3.26
N ASN A 124 -1.03 -20.71 -2.07
CA ASN A 124 -2.39 -20.60 -1.52
C ASN A 124 -2.84 -19.16 -1.33
N SER A 125 -2.04 -18.16 -1.69
CA SER A 125 -2.41 -16.76 -1.47
C SER A 125 -2.03 -15.85 -2.63
N ILE A 126 -2.78 -14.76 -2.72
CA ILE A 126 -2.46 -13.59 -3.54
C ILE A 126 -2.42 -12.36 -2.64
N SER A 127 -1.43 -11.52 -2.83
CA SER A 127 -1.36 -10.22 -2.17
C SER A 127 -0.81 -9.16 -3.10
N MET A 128 -1.11 -7.91 -2.81
CA MET A 128 -0.66 -6.77 -3.61
C MET A 128 -0.25 -5.60 -2.70
N VAL A 129 0.65 -4.79 -3.22
CA VAL A 129 1.05 -3.54 -2.58
C VAL A 129 1.43 -2.53 -3.65
N HIS A 130 1.07 -1.28 -3.44
CA HIS A 130 1.52 -0.19 -4.29
C HIS A 130 2.95 0.27 -3.93
N SER A 131 3.51 1.17 -4.73
CA SER A 131 4.84 1.74 -4.53
C SER A 131 5.04 2.24 -3.09
N TYR A 132 5.81 1.54 -2.32
CA TYR A 132 6.11 1.85 -0.93
C TYR A 132 7.52 2.41 -0.73
N SER A 133 8.42 2.20 -1.67
CA SER A 133 9.80 2.65 -1.61
C SER A 133 10.22 3.34 -2.91
N ARG A 134 11.09 4.34 -2.79
CA ARG A 134 11.70 5.05 -3.90
C ARG A 134 13.17 5.31 -3.58
N THR A 135 14.01 5.23 -4.59
CA THR A 135 15.41 5.64 -4.48
C THR A 135 15.63 6.99 -5.17
N TYR A 136 16.50 7.80 -4.61
CA TYR A 136 16.95 9.05 -5.21
C TYR A 136 18.34 8.86 -5.83
N SER A 137 18.54 9.42 -7.02
CA SER A 137 19.88 9.58 -7.56
C SER A 137 20.55 10.82 -6.95
N PRO A 138 21.90 10.87 -6.90
CA PRO A 138 22.60 12.05 -6.42
C PRO A 138 22.22 13.35 -7.14
N HIS A 139 21.79 13.25 -8.40
CA HIS A 139 21.41 14.41 -9.23
C HIS A 139 19.99 14.94 -8.96
N GLU A 140 19.19 14.19 -8.19
CA GLU A 140 17.85 14.63 -7.82
C GLU A 140 17.83 15.42 -6.52
N VAL A 141 18.94 15.45 -5.80
CA VAL A 141 19.06 16.08 -4.49
C VAL A 141 19.97 17.29 -4.62
N GLU A 142 19.48 18.44 -4.18
CA GLU A 142 20.28 19.67 -4.12
C GLU A 142 21.53 19.47 -3.27
N GLU A 143 22.67 20.01 -3.70
CA GLU A 143 23.94 19.88 -2.99
C GLU A 143 23.82 20.29 -1.52
N GLY A 144 24.35 19.45 -0.62
CA GLY A 144 24.26 19.65 0.81
C GLY A 144 22.90 19.35 1.45
N ARG A 145 21.92 18.91 0.66
CA ARG A 145 20.59 18.51 1.15
C ARG A 145 20.54 17.00 1.34
N THR A 146 20.04 16.56 2.46
CA THR A 146 19.79 15.14 2.74
C THR A 146 18.29 14.88 2.87
N ILE A 147 17.81 13.88 2.17
CA ILE A 147 16.45 13.37 2.30
C ILE A 147 16.50 12.16 3.22
N SER A 148 15.72 12.20 4.28
CA SER A 148 15.50 11.06 5.16
C SER A 148 14.03 10.69 5.12
N ALA A 149 13.75 9.41 4.96
CA ALA A 149 12.40 8.89 4.91
C ALA A 149 12.35 7.50 5.56
N GLY A 150 11.14 7.05 5.94
CA GLY A 150 10.95 5.74 6.55
C GLY A 150 11.57 5.63 7.93
N GLU A 151 11.58 6.72 8.70
CA GLU A 151 12.16 6.70 10.04
C GLU A 151 11.49 5.69 10.96
N GLU A 152 10.16 5.56 10.83
CA GLU A 152 9.36 4.67 11.65
C GLU A 152 8.29 4.00 10.80
N GLY A 153 8.01 2.74 11.09
CA GLY A 153 6.97 2.00 10.41
C GLY A 153 6.30 0.98 11.31
N CYS A 154 5.02 0.77 11.15
CA CYS A 154 4.26 -0.18 11.95
C CYS A 154 3.34 -1.04 11.07
N TRP A 155 3.05 -2.25 11.55
CA TRP A 155 2.17 -3.22 10.90
C TRP A 155 1.64 -4.26 11.90
N SER A 156 0.62 -5.05 11.49
CA SER A 156 0.08 -6.17 12.26
C SER A 156 0.98 -7.40 12.17
N ILE A 157 1.26 -8.02 13.31
CA ILE A 157 2.06 -9.23 13.43
C ILE A 157 1.23 -10.38 13.98
N LEU A 158 1.52 -11.60 13.46
CA LEU A 158 0.77 -12.83 13.76
C LEU A 158 1.67 -14.02 14.14
N ASP A 159 2.82 -13.75 14.73
CA ASP A 159 3.82 -14.80 14.98
C ASP A 159 3.29 -15.98 15.77
N THR A 160 3.40 -17.16 15.18
CA THR A 160 3.01 -18.47 15.75
C THR A 160 4.04 -19.52 15.33
N GLN A 161 3.80 -20.78 15.66
CA GLN A 161 4.61 -21.90 15.14
C GLN A 161 4.52 -22.05 13.61
N ARG A 162 3.44 -21.55 12.99
CA ARG A 162 3.17 -21.69 11.56
C ARG A 162 3.26 -20.39 10.77
N VAL A 163 3.41 -19.27 11.44
CA VAL A 163 3.40 -17.93 10.83
C VAL A 163 4.57 -17.13 11.38
N ALA A 164 5.28 -16.46 10.48
CA ALA A 164 6.33 -15.49 10.81
C ALA A 164 6.01 -14.13 10.20
N SER A 165 6.10 -13.10 11.01
CA SER A 165 6.00 -11.70 10.55
C SER A 165 7.32 -11.22 10.00
N PHE A 166 7.28 -10.25 9.08
CA PHE A 166 8.49 -9.67 8.50
C PHE A 166 8.30 -8.21 8.12
N ALA A 167 9.44 -7.51 8.01
CA ALA A 167 9.54 -6.22 7.35
C ALA A 167 10.76 -6.19 6.42
N ILE A 168 10.66 -5.46 5.31
CA ILE A 168 11.71 -5.35 4.30
C ILE A 168 11.99 -3.89 4.01
N ILE A 169 13.27 -3.53 4.11
CA ILE A 169 13.81 -2.20 3.82
C ILE A 169 14.66 -2.27 2.55
N HIS A 170 14.54 -1.29 1.68
CA HIS A 170 15.41 -1.10 0.51
C HIS A 170 16.29 0.13 0.71
N ASN A 171 17.59 -0.05 0.52
CA ASN A 171 18.53 1.08 0.50
C ASN A 171 18.47 1.81 -0.85
N GLY A 172 18.87 3.09 -0.84
CA GLY A 172 19.07 3.91 -2.03
C GLY A 172 20.46 3.74 -2.65
N SER A 173 20.90 4.74 -3.41
CA SER A 173 22.18 4.74 -4.13
C SER A 173 23.42 4.91 -3.24
N ASP A 174 23.24 5.32 -1.99
CA ASP A 174 24.33 5.61 -1.07
C ASP A 174 24.64 4.41 -0.17
N ILE A 175 25.90 4.27 0.25
CA ILE A 175 26.26 3.36 1.33
C ILE A 175 25.67 3.91 2.63
N GLN A 176 24.92 3.09 3.35
CA GLN A 176 24.46 3.42 4.70
C GLN A 176 25.40 2.76 5.73
N PRO A 177 25.86 3.50 6.73
CA PRO A 177 26.60 2.90 7.82
C PRO A 177 25.72 2.00 8.66
N GLU A 178 26.34 1.11 9.42
CA GLU A 178 25.64 0.38 10.48
C GLU A 178 24.91 1.37 11.41
N GLN A 179 23.70 1.03 11.80
CA GLN A 179 22.88 1.86 12.68
C GLN A 179 22.14 1.03 13.72
N SER A 180 22.00 1.61 14.90
CA SER A 180 21.11 1.06 15.91
C SER A 180 19.66 1.32 15.53
N ALA A 181 18.82 0.31 15.69
CA ALA A 181 17.38 0.36 15.47
C ALA A 181 16.68 -0.24 16.71
N SER A 182 15.40 0.01 16.82
CA SER A 182 14.54 -0.58 17.86
C SER A 182 13.32 -1.21 17.23
N LEU A 183 13.02 -2.43 17.64
CA LEU A 183 11.77 -3.13 17.35
C LEU A 183 10.85 -2.99 18.55
N GLU A 184 9.78 -2.25 18.39
CA GLU A 184 8.75 -2.07 19.42
C GLU A 184 7.56 -2.96 19.10
N LEU A 185 7.13 -3.75 20.08
CA LEU A 185 6.02 -4.69 19.97
C LEU A 185 4.93 -4.33 20.97
N THR A 186 3.68 -4.37 20.52
CA THR A 186 2.51 -4.19 21.39
C THR A 186 1.51 -5.32 21.16
N ASN A 187 1.08 -6.01 22.20
CA ASN A 187 0.07 -7.05 22.10
C ASN A 187 -1.36 -6.50 22.31
N VAL A 188 -2.37 -7.34 22.17
CA VAL A 188 -3.79 -6.94 22.32
C VAL A 188 -4.17 -6.39 23.69
N LEU A 189 -3.36 -6.68 24.72
CA LEU A 189 -3.56 -6.15 26.09
C LEU A 189 -2.80 -4.83 26.30
N ASN A 190 -2.29 -4.22 25.24
CA ASN A 190 -1.44 -3.03 25.31
C ASN A 190 -0.14 -3.19 26.10
N LYS A 191 0.29 -4.45 26.36
CA LYS A 191 1.61 -4.71 26.91
C LYS A 191 2.64 -4.45 25.81
N LYS A 192 3.68 -3.69 26.18
CA LYS A 192 4.75 -3.27 25.26
C LYS A 192 6.07 -3.93 25.64
N THR A 193 6.87 -4.19 24.62
CA THR A 193 8.28 -4.55 24.75
C THR A 193 9.09 -3.87 23.66
N SER A 194 10.32 -3.51 23.95
CA SER A 194 11.25 -2.91 23.00
C SER A 194 12.52 -3.73 22.96
N VAL A 195 12.97 -4.08 21.76
CA VAL A 195 14.16 -4.88 21.53
C VAL A 195 15.11 -4.10 20.66
N PRO A 196 16.29 -3.69 21.17
CA PRO A 196 17.31 -3.05 20.35
C PRO A 196 17.91 -4.08 19.39
N PHE A 197 18.19 -3.65 18.17
CA PHE A 197 18.94 -4.43 17.18
C PHE A 197 19.79 -3.53 16.30
N SER A 198 20.67 -4.13 15.50
CA SER A 198 21.47 -3.39 14.52
C SER A 198 20.99 -3.68 13.11
N ILE A 199 20.80 -2.62 12.32
CA ILE A 199 20.77 -2.72 10.88
C ILE A 199 22.23 -2.62 10.41
N PRO A 200 22.78 -3.66 9.76
CA PRO A 200 24.17 -3.65 9.33
C PRO A 200 24.43 -2.55 8.31
N ALA A 201 25.69 -2.28 8.02
CA ALA A 201 26.05 -1.41 6.91
C ALA A 201 25.42 -1.95 5.61
N LEU A 202 24.65 -1.12 4.91
CA LEU A 202 23.97 -1.50 3.69
C LEU A 202 24.70 -0.95 2.46
N PRO A 203 25.16 -1.82 1.56
CA PRO A 203 25.63 -1.40 0.26
C PRO A 203 24.55 -0.64 -0.53
N PRO A 204 24.92 0.09 -1.59
CA PRO A 204 23.94 0.72 -2.48
C PRO A 204 22.92 -0.31 -2.99
N TYR A 205 21.65 0.07 -2.92
CA TYR A 205 20.50 -0.72 -3.37
C TYR A 205 20.29 -2.08 -2.67
N ALA A 206 20.96 -2.32 -1.55
CA ALA A 206 20.75 -3.53 -0.77
C ALA A 206 19.35 -3.59 -0.18
N THR A 207 18.86 -4.82 -0.02
CA THR A 207 17.58 -5.12 0.63
C THR A 207 17.85 -5.81 1.96
N PHE A 208 17.24 -5.33 3.04
CA PHE A 208 17.38 -5.88 4.37
C PHE A 208 16.06 -6.37 4.91
N LYS A 209 16.04 -7.60 5.43
CA LYS A 209 14.82 -8.25 5.96
C LYS A 209 14.89 -8.33 7.48
N ILE A 210 13.87 -7.83 8.13
CA ILE A 210 13.67 -7.86 9.58
C ILE A 210 12.63 -8.93 9.87
N ILE A 211 12.97 -9.91 10.71
CA ILE A 211 12.07 -10.97 11.17
C ILE A 211 11.98 -10.84 12.69
N PRO A 212 10.85 -10.37 13.23
CA PRO A 212 10.69 -10.13 14.68
C PRO A 212 11.09 -11.30 15.57
N GLN A 213 10.80 -12.54 15.16
CA GLN A 213 11.17 -13.76 15.89
C GLN A 213 12.69 -13.90 16.11
N HIS A 214 13.52 -13.35 15.21
CA HIS A 214 14.97 -13.43 15.36
C HIS A 214 15.48 -12.51 16.48
N TYR A 215 14.78 -11.43 16.76
CA TYR A 215 15.16 -10.45 17.78
C TYR A 215 14.47 -10.69 19.12
N LEU A 216 13.25 -11.24 19.09
CA LEU A 216 12.49 -11.65 20.27
C LEU A 216 12.04 -13.12 20.13
N PRO A 217 12.85 -14.12 20.49
CA PRO A 217 12.47 -15.53 20.38
C PRO A 217 11.20 -15.89 21.18
N SER A 218 10.86 -15.11 22.20
CA SER A 218 9.63 -15.27 23.01
C SER A 218 8.40 -14.59 22.41
N ILE A 219 8.44 -14.09 21.17
CA ILE A 219 7.34 -13.32 20.56
C ILE A 219 6.03 -14.10 20.53
N ILE A 220 6.07 -15.41 20.27
CA ILE A 220 4.89 -16.28 20.25
C ILE A 220 4.19 -16.26 21.61
N SER A 221 4.93 -16.40 22.70
CA SER A 221 4.36 -16.32 24.05
C SER A 221 3.96 -14.89 24.45
N PHE A 222 4.65 -13.88 23.93
CA PHE A 222 4.28 -12.47 24.13
C PHE A 222 2.92 -12.14 23.49
N LEU A 223 2.66 -12.67 22.30
CA LEU A 223 1.40 -12.47 21.58
C LEU A 223 0.27 -13.36 22.06
N ASP A 224 0.58 -14.49 22.70
CA ASP A 224 -0.40 -15.46 23.23
C ASP A 224 -1.41 -15.93 22.17
N GLY A 225 -0.92 -16.19 20.95
CA GLY A 225 -1.74 -16.64 19.82
C GLY A 225 -2.69 -15.60 19.24
N LYS A 226 -2.57 -14.33 19.63
CA LYS A 226 -3.38 -13.20 19.17
C LYS A 226 -2.55 -12.27 18.30
N PRO A 227 -3.18 -11.49 17.42
CA PRO A 227 -2.45 -10.46 16.65
C PRO A 227 -1.91 -9.38 17.59
N GLY A 228 -0.76 -8.83 17.23
CA GLY A 228 -0.19 -7.64 17.83
C GLY A 228 0.20 -6.63 16.76
N ASN A 229 0.99 -5.65 17.11
CA ASN A 229 1.68 -4.80 16.14
C ASN A 229 3.17 -4.70 16.47
N ALA A 230 3.94 -4.48 15.40
CA ALA A 230 5.33 -4.12 15.47
C ALA A 230 5.56 -2.74 14.86
N ALA A 231 6.51 -2.01 15.40
CA ALA A 231 7.03 -0.78 14.82
C ALA A 231 8.56 -0.83 14.82
N VAL A 232 9.19 -0.26 13.81
CA VAL A 232 10.65 -0.16 13.69
C VAL A 232 11.02 1.28 13.45
N SER A 233 11.94 1.79 14.27
CA SER A 233 12.58 3.09 14.06
C SER A 233 13.91 2.90 13.37
N PHE A 234 14.06 3.51 12.19
CA PHE A 234 15.30 3.51 11.39
C PHE A 234 15.40 4.79 10.57
N THR A 235 16.57 5.08 10.03
CA THR A 235 16.77 6.22 9.13
C THR A 235 17.68 5.82 7.97
N LEU A 236 17.15 5.95 6.74
CA LEU A 236 17.95 5.85 5.53
C LEU A 236 18.06 7.22 4.86
N LYS A 237 19.29 7.60 4.49
CA LYS A 237 19.56 8.85 3.81
C LYS A 237 19.40 8.68 2.30
N ASN A 238 18.92 9.74 1.62
CA ASN A 238 18.71 9.77 0.18
C ASN A 238 17.89 8.59 -0.35
N SER A 239 16.95 8.15 0.47
CA SER A 239 16.00 7.11 0.13
C SER A 239 14.63 7.49 0.64
N PHE A 240 13.63 7.45 -0.23
CA PHE A 240 12.23 7.50 0.17
C PHE A 240 11.78 6.08 0.37
N THR A 241 11.76 5.67 1.61
CA THR A 241 11.45 4.28 1.90
C THR A 241 10.38 4.18 2.98
N ARG A 242 9.41 3.34 2.71
CA ARG A 242 8.56 2.66 3.66
C ARG A 242 9.01 1.21 3.64
N MET A 243 8.65 0.45 4.64
CA MET A 243 8.89 -0.98 4.62
C MET A 243 7.79 -1.69 3.86
N LEU A 244 8.14 -2.73 3.11
CA LEU A 244 7.19 -3.79 2.84
C LEU A 244 7.04 -4.58 4.13
N VAL A 245 5.82 -4.78 4.58
CA VAL A 245 5.53 -5.49 5.82
C VAL A 245 4.49 -6.56 5.59
N GLY A 246 4.49 -7.58 6.42
CA GLY A 246 3.51 -8.64 6.27
C GLY A 246 3.78 -9.87 7.13
N ASN A 247 3.05 -10.91 6.78
CA ASN A 247 3.11 -12.21 7.42
C ASN A 247 3.22 -13.31 6.35
N ASN A 248 3.99 -14.33 6.62
CA ASN A 248 4.07 -15.53 5.77
C ASN A 248 3.94 -16.79 6.60
N THR A 249 3.39 -17.86 6.02
CA THR A 249 3.46 -19.17 6.63
C THR A 249 4.88 -19.72 6.59
N THR A 250 5.27 -20.51 7.58
CA THR A 250 6.63 -21.07 7.69
C THR A 250 6.96 -22.04 6.56
N ASP A 251 5.95 -22.66 5.96
CA ASP A 251 6.06 -23.50 4.77
C ASP A 251 6.10 -22.70 3.44
N GLY A 252 5.85 -21.40 3.51
CA GLY A 252 5.84 -20.50 2.36
C GLY A 252 4.61 -20.58 1.47
N SER A 253 3.58 -21.34 1.87
CA SER A 253 2.35 -21.52 1.09
C SER A 253 1.47 -20.26 1.02
N GLU A 254 1.55 -19.41 2.04
CA GLU A 254 0.84 -18.12 2.06
C GLU A 254 1.79 -16.96 2.35
N PHE A 255 1.53 -15.82 1.70
CA PHE A 255 2.30 -14.59 1.81
C PHE A 255 1.36 -13.40 1.66
N GLN A 256 1.17 -12.65 2.75
CA GLN A 256 0.32 -11.47 2.77
C GLN A 256 1.14 -10.24 3.15
N VAL A 257 0.99 -9.20 2.36
CA VAL A 257 1.77 -7.97 2.49
C VAL A 257 0.92 -6.72 2.41
N THR A 258 1.46 -5.68 2.99
CA THR A 258 1.08 -4.27 2.79
C THR A 258 2.32 -3.40 2.95
N HIS A 259 2.21 -2.09 2.77
CA HIS A 259 3.28 -1.18 3.17
C HIS A 259 3.13 -0.77 4.64
N SER A 260 4.24 -0.50 5.32
CA SER A 260 4.21 0.06 6.68
C SER A 260 3.57 1.44 6.71
N ASN A 261 3.09 1.83 7.88
CA ASN A 261 2.68 3.18 8.17
C ASN A 261 3.84 3.98 8.80
N PHE A 262 3.90 5.28 8.51
CA PHE A 262 4.79 6.18 9.23
C PHE A 262 4.28 6.42 10.66
N ASN A 263 5.20 6.66 11.57
CA ASN A 263 4.84 7.15 12.90
C ASN A 263 4.47 8.63 12.84
N PHE A 264 3.18 8.92 12.83
CA PHE A 264 2.67 10.29 12.83
C PHE A 264 2.66 10.95 14.22
N ALA A 265 2.98 10.21 15.29
CA ALA A 265 3.05 10.76 16.63
C ALA A 265 4.08 11.91 16.77
N ARG A 266 5.12 11.90 15.91
CA ARG A 266 6.17 12.94 15.88
C ARG A 266 5.90 14.07 14.90
N HIS A 267 4.92 13.90 14.02
CA HIS A 267 4.63 14.85 12.92
C HIS A 267 3.22 15.37 13.05
N GLU A 268 2.99 16.22 14.04
CA GLU A 268 1.71 16.89 14.20
C GLU A 268 1.47 17.86 13.04
N THR A 269 0.69 17.43 12.08
CA THR A 269 0.01 18.35 11.15
C THR A 269 -1.43 18.42 11.58
N ASP A 270 -1.74 19.42 12.37
CA ASP A 270 -3.12 19.74 12.69
C ASP A 270 -3.89 20.05 11.42
N ASN A 271 -4.98 19.36 11.26
CA ASN A 271 -5.94 19.66 10.21
C ASN A 271 -6.82 20.80 10.74
N ALA A 272 -6.52 22.00 10.30
CA ALA A 272 -7.25 23.18 10.74
C ALA A 272 -8.73 23.09 10.38
N GLY A 273 -9.60 23.00 11.34
CA GLY A 273 -10.99 23.38 11.21
C GLY A 273 -12.08 22.34 11.44
N GLU A 274 -11.81 21.03 11.49
CA GLU A 274 -12.89 20.03 11.62
C GLU A 274 -12.72 19.15 12.86
N GLY A 275 -13.82 18.93 13.60
CA GLY A 275 -13.84 18.10 14.80
C GLY A 275 -13.92 16.60 14.54
N TYR A 276 -14.12 16.18 13.29
CA TYR A 276 -14.27 14.76 12.92
C TYR A 276 -13.82 14.48 11.48
N ALA A 277 -13.55 13.23 11.20
CA ALA A 277 -13.29 12.73 9.85
C ALA A 277 -13.77 11.28 9.71
N PHE A 278 -13.81 10.74 8.50
CA PHE A 278 -14.41 9.46 8.20
C PHE A 278 -13.42 8.49 7.58
N MET A 279 -13.72 7.20 7.75
CA MET A 279 -13.05 6.10 7.07
C MET A 279 -14.11 5.05 6.66
N LEU A 280 -14.04 4.58 5.43
CA LEU A 280 -14.92 3.52 4.96
C LEU A 280 -14.34 2.14 5.33
N VAL A 281 -15.15 1.34 6.00
CA VAL A 281 -14.97 -0.11 6.09
C VAL A 281 -15.73 -0.74 4.94
N PRO A 282 -15.04 -1.37 3.97
CA PRO A 282 -15.66 -1.81 2.74
C PRO A 282 -16.74 -2.89 2.99
N PRO A 283 -17.88 -2.80 2.28
CA PRO A 283 -19.00 -3.72 2.45
C PRO A 283 -18.80 -5.04 1.69
N ALA A 284 -17.59 -5.56 1.69
CA ALA A 284 -17.30 -6.83 1.04
C ALA A 284 -17.68 -8.03 1.92
N LYS A 285 -17.85 -9.20 1.31
CA LYS A 285 -18.11 -10.46 2.01
C LYS A 285 -16.81 -10.97 2.67
N PHE A 286 -16.34 -10.25 3.66
CA PHE A 286 -15.21 -10.64 4.49
C PHE A 286 -15.70 -11.26 5.79
N ARG A 287 -14.89 -12.16 6.34
CA ARG A 287 -15.03 -12.62 7.73
C ARG A 287 -13.92 -12.03 8.58
N ASP A 288 -14.15 -11.97 9.89
CA ASP A 288 -13.18 -11.46 10.86
C ASP A 288 -12.69 -10.04 10.54
N LEU A 289 -13.60 -9.22 9.97
CA LEU A 289 -13.28 -7.86 9.60
C LEU A 289 -13.00 -7.02 10.83
N THR A 290 -11.77 -6.58 10.94
CA THR A 290 -11.25 -5.87 12.10
C THR A 290 -10.59 -4.58 11.67
N VAL A 291 -10.87 -3.51 12.40
CA VAL A 291 -10.14 -2.23 12.31
C VAL A 291 -9.11 -2.19 13.43
N VAL A 292 -7.86 -1.95 13.07
CA VAL A 292 -6.76 -1.76 14.01
C VAL A 292 -6.34 -0.31 13.98
N VAL A 293 -6.37 0.38 15.12
CA VAL A 293 -5.71 1.67 15.32
C VAL A 293 -4.40 1.41 16.03
N TYR A 294 -3.30 1.85 15.43
CA TYR A 294 -1.97 1.61 15.94
C TYR A 294 -1.56 2.62 17.02
N PRO A 295 -0.65 2.23 17.94
CA PRO A 295 -0.16 3.13 19.01
C PRO A 295 0.54 4.39 18.50
N GLU A 296 1.07 4.36 17.28
CA GLU A 296 1.85 5.42 16.63
C GLU A 296 0.99 6.58 16.13
N THR A 297 -0.20 6.72 16.66
CA THR A 297 -1.11 7.86 16.42
C THR A 297 -0.62 9.12 17.13
N THR A 298 -0.83 10.29 16.54
CA THR A 298 -0.53 11.61 17.11
C THR A 298 -1.06 11.76 18.52
N LYS A 299 -0.28 12.41 19.40
CA LYS A 299 -0.63 12.59 20.83
C LYS A 299 -2.02 13.16 21.02
N GLY A 300 -2.80 12.57 21.90
CA GLY A 300 -4.14 13.01 22.26
C GLY A 300 -5.09 11.90 22.67
N GLN A 301 -6.35 12.31 22.92
CA GLN A 301 -7.47 11.41 23.21
C GLN A 301 -8.44 11.44 22.05
N TYR A 302 -8.90 10.27 21.66
CA TYR A 302 -9.71 10.07 20.46
C TYR A 302 -10.97 9.30 20.77
N LYS A 303 -11.97 9.48 19.93
CA LYS A 303 -13.20 8.69 19.89
C LYS A 303 -13.40 8.14 18.49
N LEU A 304 -13.74 6.86 18.40
CA LEU A 304 -14.13 6.15 17.20
C LEU A 304 -15.57 5.69 17.35
N GLU A 305 -16.43 6.09 16.42
CA GLU A 305 -17.82 5.65 16.36
C GLU A 305 -18.00 4.70 15.15
N THR A 306 -18.61 3.54 15.39
CA THR A 306 -18.85 2.52 14.36
C THR A 306 -20.18 2.76 13.64
N PRO A 307 -20.41 2.11 12.47
CA PRO A 307 -21.70 2.16 11.76
C PRO A 307 -22.88 1.71 12.61
N GLU A 308 -22.64 0.80 13.59
CA GLU A 308 -23.68 0.30 14.51
C GLU A 308 -23.95 1.25 15.69
N GLY A 309 -23.28 2.41 15.73
CA GLY A 309 -23.45 3.39 16.80
C GLY A 309 -22.66 3.10 18.09
N LYS A 310 -21.78 2.10 18.07
CA LYS A 310 -20.86 1.87 19.21
C LYS A 310 -19.75 2.91 19.20
N ALA A 311 -19.34 3.34 20.38
CA ALA A 311 -18.27 4.31 20.56
C ALA A 311 -17.13 3.73 21.38
N TYR A 312 -15.90 3.98 20.93
CA TYR A 312 -14.67 3.55 21.58
C TYR A 312 -13.78 4.77 21.80
N GLU A 313 -13.30 4.95 23.00
CA GLU A 313 -12.29 5.95 23.31
C GLU A 313 -10.91 5.29 23.40
N PHE A 314 -9.88 5.97 22.90
CA PHE A 314 -8.51 5.51 22.93
C PHE A 314 -7.52 6.67 23.00
N LYS A 315 -6.31 6.39 23.42
CA LYS A 315 -5.23 7.39 23.52
C LYS A 315 -4.10 7.03 22.56
N SER A 316 -3.32 8.04 22.20
CA SER A 316 -2.03 7.80 21.54
C SER A 316 -1.17 6.87 22.40
N GLY A 317 -0.47 5.96 21.76
CA GLY A 317 0.29 4.93 22.44
C GLY A 317 -0.52 3.67 22.83
N GLU A 318 -1.83 3.66 22.62
CA GLU A 318 -2.70 2.50 22.81
C GLU A 318 -3.05 1.88 21.45
N ARG A 319 -3.01 0.56 21.37
CA ARG A 319 -3.56 -0.21 20.27
C ARG A 319 -5.04 -0.45 20.53
N LEU A 320 -5.88 -0.07 19.57
CA LEU A 320 -7.31 -0.38 19.61
C LEU A 320 -7.62 -1.35 18.47
N GLU A 321 -8.32 -2.43 18.78
CA GLU A 321 -8.82 -3.38 17.80
C GLU A 321 -10.31 -3.55 17.98
N ILE A 322 -11.08 -3.35 16.90
CA ILE A 322 -12.53 -3.48 16.92
C ILE A 322 -13.00 -4.34 15.75
N THR A 323 -13.91 -5.25 16.04
CA THR A 323 -14.74 -5.90 15.02
C THR A 323 -15.95 -5.01 14.76
N THR A 324 -16.21 -4.68 13.51
CA THR A 324 -17.30 -3.79 13.11
C THR A 324 -17.98 -4.29 11.84
N ALA A 325 -19.23 -3.91 11.65
CA ALA A 325 -19.90 -4.08 10.39
C ALA A 325 -19.28 -3.17 9.31
N PRO A 326 -19.42 -3.53 8.03
CA PRO A 326 -19.10 -2.61 6.95
C PRO A 326 -19.88 -1.30 7.08
N GLY A 327 -19.24 -0.20 6.69
CA GLY A 327 -19.85 1.13 6.73
C GLY A 327 -18.85 2.21 7.10
N ILE A 328 -19.34 3.32 7.60
CA ILE A 328 -18.52 4.49 7.88
C ILE A 328 -18.13 4.55 9.35
N LEU A 329 -16.84 4.58 9.59
CA LEU A 329 -16.25 4.93 10.89
C LEU A 329 -16.11 6.44 10.99
N LYS A 330 -16.44 7.00 12.14
CA LYS A 330 -16.24 8.41 12.43
C LYS A 330 -15.20 8.58 13.53
N PHE A 331 -14.13 9.29 13.20
CA PHE A 331 -13.08 9.64 14.14
C PHE A 331 -13.25 11.08 14.64
N SER A 332 -13.05 11.30 15.91
CA SER A 332 -12.96 12.63 16.52
C SER A 332 -11.82 12.69 17.54
N LYS A 333 -11.25 13.86 17.77
CA LYS A 333 -10.27 14.11 18.83
C LYS A 333 -10.93 14.88 19.95
N LEU A 334 -10.81 14.38 21.18
CA LEU A 334 -11.50 14.92 22.35
C LEU A 334 -10.78 16.13 22.97
N ASP A 335 -9.48 16.24 22.72
CA ASP A 335 -8.58 17.22 23.34
C ASP A 335 -7.91 18.15 22.31
N GLY A 336 -8.54 18.42 21.20
CA GLY A 336 -7.99 19.32 20.19
C GLY A 336 -8.46 19.05 18.77
N LYS A 337 -7.65 19.45 17.80
CA LYS A 337 -7.93 19.26 16.38
C LYS A 337 -7.49 17.89 15.92
N LEU A 338 -8.28 17.28 15.05
CA LEU A 338 -7.97 15.99 14.46
C LEU A 338 -6.73 16.10 13.55
N PRO A 339 -5.74 15.20 13.64
CA PRO A 339 -4.59 15.20 12.74
C PRO A 339 -5.00 14.86 11.30
N ALA A 340 -4.14 15.14 10.34
CA ALA A 340 -4.37 14.79 8.94
C ALA A 340 -4.46 13.27 8.74
N ARG A 341 -3.84 12.48 9.62
CA ARG A 341 -3.81 11.03 9.55
C ARG A 341 -3.92 10.41 10.94
N ILE A 342 -4.61 9.28 11.00
CA ILE A 342 -4.58 8.35 12.13
C ILE A 342 -4.06 7.01 11.56
N VAL A 343 -3.06 6.44 12.21
CA VAL A 343 -2.44 5.19 11.75
C VAL A 343 -3.39 4.04 12.01
N THR A 344 -4.00 3.52 10.96
CA THR A 344 -5.02 2.48 11.01
C THR A 344 -4.79 1.44 9.92
N ALA A 345 -5.33 0.25 10.13
CA ALA A 345 -5.43 -0.78 9.10
C ALA A 345 -6.78 -1.52 9.18
N LEU A 346 -7.17 -2.11 8.06
CA LEU A 346 -8.21 -3.12 7.98
C LEU A 346 -7.55 -4.48 7.84
N THR A 347 -7.99 -5.44 8.65
CA THR A 347 -7.61 -6.84 8.51
C THR A 347 -8.84 -7.70 8.35
N ALA A 348 -8.81 -8.67 7.46
CA ALA A 348 -9.90 -9.62 7.25
C ALA A 348 -9.45 -10.85 6.45
N LYS A 349 -10.35 -11.83 6.35
CA LYS A 349 -10.24 -12.98 5.45
C LYS A 349 -11.41 -13.01 4.50
N ALA A 350 -11.27 -13.64 3.34
CA ALA A 350 -12.44 -13.92 2.51
C ALA A 350 -13.42 -14.85 3.23
N ALA A 351 -14.71 -14.65 3.01
CA ALA A 351 -15.75 -15.37 3.77
C ALA A 351 -15.64 -16.89 3.69
N ASN A 352 -15.23 -17.42 2.54
CA ASN A 352 -15.11 -18.87 2.28
C ASN A 352 -13.65 -19.35 2.22
N SER A 353 -12.71 -18.56 2.72
CA SER A 353 -11.29 -18.88 2.65
C SER A 353 -10.87 -19.85 3.77
N ASN A 354 -10.02 -20.82 3.41
CA ASN A 354 -9.24 -21.62 4.35
C ASN A 354 -7.88 -20.98 4.67
N ALA A 355 -7.61 -19.76 4.16
CA ALA A 355 -6.35 -19.06 4.38
C ALA A 355 -6.07 -18.89 5.89
N ILE A 356 -4.82 -19.11 6.25
CA ILE A 356 -4.32 -18.91 7.61
C ILE A 356 -4.16 -17.40 7.85
N LEU A 357 -3.61 -16.70 6.84
CA LEU A 357 -3.28 -15.28 6.93
C LEU A 357 -4.47 -14.40 6.54
N PRO A 358 -4.83 -13.40 7.37
CA PRO A 358 -5.68 -12.30 6.92
C PRO A 358 -4.87 -11.38 5.99
N PHE A 359 -5.55 -10.69 5.08
CA PHE A 359 -4.95 -9.52 4.46
C PHE A 359 -4.90 -8.36 5.46
N GLU A 360 -3.99 -7.43 5.23
CA GLU A 360 -3.95 -6.13 5.88
C GLU A 360 -3.95 -5.04 4.80
N CYS A 361 -4.89 -4.10 4.91
CA CYS A 361 -4.89 -2.88 4.10
C CYS A 361 -4.56 -1.70 5.01
N SER A 362 -3.41 -1.12 4.80
CA SER A 362 -2.93 0.03 5.57
C SER A 362 -3.70 1.29 5.19
N LEU A 363 -4.30 1.95 6.16
CA LEU A 363 -5.08 3.16 5.99
C LEU A 363 -4.57 4.23 6.96
N GLY A 364 -4.29 5.41 6.45
CA GLY A 364 -3.79 6.46 7.32
C GLY A 364 -4.45 7.81 7.05
N VAL A 365 -5.10 7.94 5.90
CA VAL A 365 -5.76 9.19 5.49
C VAL A 365 -7.21 9.17 5.92
N LEU A 366 -7.59 10.19 6.67
CA LEU A 366 -8.96 10.45 7.04
C LEU A 366 -9.59 11.36 5.99
N HIS A 367 -10.75 10.99 5.49
CA HIS A 367 -11.45 11.79 4.50
C HIS A 367 -12.32 12.84 5.17
N LYS A 368 -12.26 14.01 4.61
CA LYS A 368 -13.08 15.15 4.97
C LYS A 368 -13.90 15.53 3.76
N LEU A 369 -15.05 16.11 4.02
CA LEU A 369 -15.81 16.76 2.96
C LEU A 369 -15.05 17.96 2.44
N ARG A 370 -14.63 17.83 1.20
CA ARG A 370 -14.33 18.97 0.35
C ARG A 370 -14.69 18.60 -1.08
N PRO A 371 -15.29 19.50 -1.85
CA PRO A 371 -15.46 19.30 -3.28
C PRO A 371 -14.07 19.28 -3.93
N LEU A 372 -13.52 18.11 -4.11
CA LEU A 372 -12.29 17.87 -4.86
C LEU A 372 -12.68 17.15 -6.13
N LYS A 373 -12.47 17.78 -7.26
CA LYS A 373 -12.46 17.06 -8.53
C LYS A 373 -11.36 16.01 -8.44
N GLY A 374 -11.74 14.75 -8.25
CA GLY A 374 -10.83 13.64 -8.04
C GLY A 374 -10.74 12.76 -9.27
N THR A 375 -9.57 12.23 -9.48
CA THR A 375 -9.35 11.08 -10.35
C THR A 375 -8.75 10.00 -9.49
N PHE A 376 -9.32 8.80 -9.55
CA PHE A 376 -8.86 7.63 -8.81
C PHE A 376 -8.53 6.52 -9.78
N TRP A 377 -7.61 5.67 -9.41
CA TRP A 377 -7.21 4.53 -10.22
C TRP A 377 -6.66 3.43 -9.33
N GLY A 378 -6.74 2.20 -9.80
CA GLY A 378 -6.26 1.02 -9.09
C GLY A 378 -6.13 -0.17 -10.02
N ILE A 379 -5.43 -1.20 -9.54
CA ILE A 379 -5.22 -2.45 -10.25
C ILE A 379 -6.47 -3.31 -10.19
N VAL A 380 -6.70 -4.10 -11.26
CA VAL A 380 -7.70 -5.14 -11.33
C VAL A 380 -7.14 -6.39 -11.99
N ALA A 381 -7.63 -7.55 -11.60
CA ALA A 381 -7.35 -8.80 -12.30
C ALA A 381 -8.41 -9.03 -13.38
N ILE A 382 -7.97 -9.50 -14.53
CA ILE A 382 -8.77 -9.88 -15.68
C ILE A 382 -8.40 -11.33 -16.01
N GLY A 383 -9.37 -12.24 -16.06
CA GLY A 383 -9.14 -13.65 -16.31
C GLY A 383 -9.98 -14.55 -15.43
N LYS A 384 -9.64 -15.84 -15.37
CA LYS A 384 -10.38 -16.86 -14.61
C LYS A 384 -9.76 -17.17 -13.26
N LYS A 385 -8.43 -17.15 -13.19
CA LYS A 385 -7.68 -17.50 -11.98
C LYS A 385 -7.86 -16.48 -10.86
N TYR A 386 -7.98 -15.20 -11.23
CA TYR A 386 -8.13 -14.09 -10.29
C TYR A 386 -9.33 -13.24 -10.66
N ARG A 387 -10.01 -12.76 -9.63
CA ARG A 387 -11.13 -11.83 -9.77
C ARG A 387 -10.83 -10.55 -9.00
N SER A 388 -11.42 -9.46 -9.46
CA SER A 388 -11.35 -8.17 -8.76
C SER A 388 -12.73 -7.65 -8.47
N ARG A 389 -12.87 -7.08 -7.28
CA ARG A 389 -14.04 -6.31 -6.89
C ARG A 389 -13.63 -4.85 -6.74
N LEU A 390 -14.42 -3.96 -7.34
CA LEU A 390 -14.28 -2.52 -7.18
C LEU A 390 -15.27 -2.05 -6.13
N ILE A 391 -14.79 -1.29 -5.16
CA ILE A 391 -15.58 -0.68 -4.10
C ILE A 391 -15.36 0.82 -4.18
N ILE A 392 -16.33 1.55 -4.70
CA ILE A 392 -16.25 3.00 -4.93
C ILE A 392 -17.41 3.65 -4.23
N TYR A 393 -17.14 4.38 -3.16
CA TYR A 393 -18.15 4.98 -2.32
C TYR A 393 -18.02 6.50 -2.35
N PRO A 394 -19.00 7.22 -2.97
CA PRO A 394 -19.02 8.67 -2.96
C PRO A 394 -19.27 9.23 -1.58
N MET A 395 -18.50 10.27 -1.22
CA MET A 395 -18.60 10.89 0.11
C MET A 395 -19.89 11.65 0.33
N GLU A 396 -20.55 12.12 -0.74
CA GLU A 396 -21.84 12.83 -0.69
C GLU A 396 -22.93 12.01 -0.02
N VAL A 397 -22.90 10.68 -0.18
CA VAL A 397 -23.83 9.76 0.47
C VAL A 397 -23.81 9.89 1.99
N LEU A 398 -22.64 10.21 2.56
CA LEU A 398 -22.48 10.43 4.00
C LEU A 398 -23.27 11.63 4.53
N TYR A 399 -23.61 12.55 3.65
CA TYR A 399 -24.26 13.81 3.99
C TYR A 399 -25.72 13.83 3.55
N GLY A 400 -26.24 12.71 3.07
CA GLY A 400 -27.62 12.61 2.60
C GLY A 400 -27.88 13.35 1.29
N GLU A 401 -26.84 13.71 0.56
CA GLU A 401 -26.99 14.37 -0.73
C GLU A 401 -27.38 13.36 -1.81
N ALA A 402 -28.26 13.75 -2.73
CA ALA A 402 -28.68 12.89 -3.83
C ALA A 402 -27.52 12.68 -4.80
N ILE A 403 -27.25 11.43 -5.15
CA ILE A 403 -26.27 11.10 -6.19
C ILE A 403 -26.98 11.25 -7.55
N ASP A 404 -27.06 12.45 -8.03
CA ASP A 404 -27.59 12.78 -9.35
C ASP A 404 -26.48 12.97 -10.40
N ASN A 405 -25.40 12.17 -10.28
CA ASN A 405 -24.18 12.38 -11.01
C ASN A 405 -23.79 11.19 -11.88
N GLU A 406 -23.01 11.46 -12.88
CA GLU A 406 -22.42 10.50 -13.78
C GLU A 406 -21.00 10.17 -13.29
N LEU A 407 -20.69 8.89 -13.20
CA LEU A 407 -19.37 8.35 -12.94
C LEU A 407 -18.85 7.68 -14.20
N GLN A 408 -17.69 8.14 -14.70
CA GLN A 408 -17.04 7.53 -15.84
C GLN A 408 -15.94 6.60 -15.35
N LEU A 409 -16.08 5.32 -15.65
CA LEU A 409 -15.13 4.28 -15.34
C LEU A 409 -14.41 3.83 -16.62
N TYR A 410 -13.09 3.92 -16.62
CA TYR A 410 -12.23 3.53 -17.73
C TYR A 410 -11.46 2.29 -17.32
N LEU A 411 -11.44 1.26 -18.16
CA LEU A 411 -10.64 0.06 -17.97
C LEU A 411 -9.54 -0.01 -19.02
N TYR A 412 -8.29 0.01 -18.58
CA TYR A 412 -7.10 -0.12 -19.39
C TYR A 412 -6.54 -1.55 -19.30
N THR A 413 -6.10 -2.09 -20.45
CA THR A 413 -5.55 -3.46 -20.56
C THR A 413 -4.18 -3.44 -21.25
N GLN A 414 -3.55 -4.62 -21.32
CA GLN A 414 -2.31 -4.81 -22.09
C GLN A 414 -2.54 -4.82 -23.60
N GLU A 415 -3.75 -5.08 -24.05
CA GLU A 415 -4.10 -5.34 -25.46
C GLU A 415 -4.49 -4.08 -26.22
N SER A 416 -4.95 -3.06 -25.52
CA SER A 416 -5.45 -1.82 -26.14
C SER A 416 -4.93 -0.57 -25.45
N ARG A 417 -4.58 0.44 -26.28
CA ARG A 417 -4.27 1.78 -25.80
C ARG A 417 -5.53 2.57 -25.43
N GLU A 418 -6.63 2.23 -26.07
CA GLU A 418 -7.93 2.84 -25.78
C GLU A 418 -8.60 2.06 -24.66
N PRO A 419 -9.10 2.75 -23.64
CA PRO A 419 -9.81 2.11 -22.55
C PRO A 419 -11.20 1.66 -22.99
N GLU A 420 -11.72 0.64 -22.33
CA GLU A 420 -13.15 0.42 -22.29
C GLU A 420 -13.78 1.39 -21.31
N VAL A 421 -14.88 2.03 -21.71
CA VAL A 421 -15.53 3.07 -20.92
C VAL A 421 -16.93 2.63 -20.50
N ARG A 422 -17.21 2.73 -19.21
CA ARG A 422 -18.53 2.52 -18.64
C ARG A 422 -19.00 3.80 -17.97
N LEU A 423 -20.19 4.26 -18.36
CA LEU A 423 -20.93 5.31 -17.66
C LEU A 423 -21.86 4.66 -16.65
N MET A 424 -21.87 5.17 -15.45
CA MET A 424 -22.71 4.69 -14.35
C MET A 424 -23.50 5.84 -13.75
N HIS A 425 -24.73 5.60 -13.39
CA HIS A 425 -25.67 6.60 -12.86
C HIS A 425 -26.41 6.08 -11.64
N GLY A 426 -26.84 6.98 -10.76
CA GLY A 426 -27.77 6.74 -9.67
C GLY A 426 -27.51 5.43 -8.90
N ASP A 427 -28.44 4.48 -9.01
CA ASP A 427 -28.38 3.21 -8.28
C ASP A 427 -27.17 2.34 -8.63
N GLU A 428 -26.64 2.42 -9.87
CA GLU A 428 -25.43 1.68 -10.25
C GLU A 428 -24.21 2.16 -9.43
N ILE A 429 -24.12 3.47 -9.18
CA ILE A 429 -23.05 4.04 -8.33
C ILE A 429 -23.19 3.54 -6.89
N LEU A 430 -24.43 3.44 -6.37
CA LEU A 430 -24.68 2.86 -5.05
C LEU A 430 -24.28 1.38 -4.97
N GLN A 431 -24.46 0.61 -6.05
CA GLN A 431 -23.99 -0.78 -6.11
C GLN A 431 -22.46 -0.87 -6.12
N LEU A 432 -21.76 0.04 -6.81
CA LEU A 432 -20.29 0.15 -6.71
C LEU A 432 -19.83 0.36 -5.27
N GLY A 433 -20.54 1.16 -4.49
CA GLY A 433 -20.26 1.37 -3.07
C GLY A 433 -20.39 0.10 -2.24
N LYS A 434 -21.22 -0.87 -2.67
CA LYS A 434 -21.35 -2.20 -2.06
C LYS A 434 -20.32 -3.21 -2.58
N GLY A 435 -19.57 -2.86 -3.61
CA GLY A 435 -18.59 -3.70 -4.27
C GLY A 435 -19.18 -4.53 -5.41
N MET A 436 -18.72 -4.24 -6.63
CA MET A 436 -19.08 -4.98 -7.84
C MET A 436 -17.85 -5.71 -8.39
N TYR A 437 -18.04 -6.90 -8.90
CA TYR A 437 -16.98 -7.60 -9.64
C TYR A 437 -16.72 -6.92 -10.98
N LEU A 438 -15.48 -7.00 -11.45
CA LEU A 438 -15.09 -6.38 -12.72
C LEU A 438 -15.95 -6.85 -13.89
N GLU A 439 -16.26 -8.15 -13.94
CA GLU A 439 -17.08 -8.76 -14.98
C GLU A 439 -18.58 -8.32 -14.93
N GLU A 440 -19.06 -7.84 -13.78
CA GLU A 440 -20.40 -7.24 -13.69
C GLU A 440 -20.43 -5.84 -14.30
N ILE A 441 -19.29 -5.14 -14.23
CA ILE A 441 -19.13 -3.78 -14.77
C ILE A 441 -18.79 -3.83 -16.26
N PHE A 442 -17.92 -4.76 -16.66
CA PHE A 442 -17.41 -4.96 -18.01
C PHE A 442 -17.64 -6.41 -18.47
N PRO A 443 -18.84 -6.79 -18.92
CA PRO A 443 -19.23 -8.18 -19.16
C PRO A 443 -18.36 -8.92 -20.19
N ARG A 444 -17.73 -8.23 -21.15
CA ARG A 444 -16.89 -8.88 -22.17
C ARG A 444 -15.70 -9.63 -21.55
N PHE A 445 -15.26 -9.27 -20.33
CA PHE A 445 -14.13 -9.91 -19.65
C PHE A 445 -14.49 -11.20 -18.92
N GLN A 446 -15.76 -11.60 -18.89
CA GLN A 446 -16.20 -12.90 -18.37
C GLN A 446 -15.61 -14.09 -19.16
N GLU A 447 -15.35 -13.89 -20.46
CA GLU A 447 -14.87 -14.93 -21.38
C GLU A 447 -13.34 -14.86 -21.62
N THR A 448 -12.64 -13.94 -21.00
CA THR A 448 -11.18 -13.81 -21.19
C THR A 448 -10.46 -15.04 -20.63
N HIS A 449 -9.62 -15.67 -21.45
CA HIS A 449 -8.91 -16.92 -21.12
C HIS A 449 -7.53 -16.68 -20.51
N GLU A 450 -6.92 -15.53 -20.79
CA GLU A 450 -5.59 -15.18 -20.30
C GLU A 450 -5.68 -14.32 -19.04
N ASP A 451 -5.03 -14.77 -17.97
CA ASP A 451 -4.95 -14.01 -16.74
C ASP A 451 -3.96 -12.86 -16.89
N GLN A 452 -4.42 -11.65 -16.64
CA GLN A 452 -3.61 -10.43 -16.69
C GLN A 452 -4.07 -9.42 -15.64
N TYR A 453 -3.22 -8.44 -15.37
CA TYR A 453 -3.61 -7.28 -14.58
C TYR A 453 -3.89 -6.10 -15.50
N GLY A 454 -4.99 -5.42 -15.23
CA GLY A 454 -5.40 -4.17 -15.86
C GLY A 454 -5.51 -3.06 -14.82
N TYR A 455 -5.98 -1.89 -15.26
CA TYR A 455 -6.21 -0.77 -14.36
C TYR A 455 -7.54 -0.09 -14.67
N PHE A 456 -8.31 0.15 -13.64
CA PHE A 456 -9.41 1.08 -13.76
C PHE A 456 -8.93 2.51 -13.47
N TYR A 457 -9.60 3.46 -14.09
CA TYR A 457 -9.42 4.88 -13.87
C TYR A 457 -10.80 5.54 -13.80
N ILE A 458 -11.02 6.39 -12.80
CA ILE A 458 -12.30 7.04 -12.57
C ILE A 458 -12.14 8.53 -12.78
N ARG A 459 -13.10 9.11 -13.51
CA ARG A 459 -13.33 10.55 -13.55
C ARG A 459 -14.68 10.86 -12.94
N CYS A 460 -14.68 11.74 -11.94
CA CYS A 460 -15.90 12.34 -11.44
C CYS A 460 -15.75 13.87 -11.48
N SER A 461 -16.75 14.52 -12.03
CA SER A 461 -16.75 15.97 -12.18
C SER A 461 -17.40 16.68 -10.99
N ASN A 462 -18.22 15.99 -10.22
CA ASN A 462 -19.16 16.61 -9.28
C ASN A 462 -19.08 16.04 -7.85
N TYR A 463 -18.17 15.09 -7.56
CA TYR A 463 -18.06 14.50 -6.23
C TYR A 463 -16.98 15.17 -5.38
N GLY A 464 -17.29 15.41 -4.13
CA GLY A 464 -16.39 16.00 -3.14
C GLY A 464 -15.29 15.08 -2.63
N GLY A 465 -15.28 13.84 -3.07
CA GLY A 465 -14.31 12.81 -2.74
C GLY A 465 -14.92 11.41 -2.84
N MET A 466 -14.09 10.41 -2.88
CA MET A 466 -14.52 9.01 -2.91
C MET A 466 -13.59 8.16 -2.06
N TYR A 467 -14.14 7.11 -1.48
CA TYR A 467 -13.38 5.96 -1.05
C TYR A 467 -13.33 4.94 -2.16
N CYS A 468 -12.15 4.53 -2.55
CA CYS A 468 -11.96 3.55 -3.58
C CYS A 468 -11.03 2.45 -3.09
N TYR A 469 -11.51 1.21 -3.18
CA TYR A 469 -10.72 0.01 -2.91
C TYR A 469 -10.85 -0.97 -4.05
N THR A 470 -9.80 -1.76 -4.23
CA THR A 470 -9.85 -2.95 -5.09
C THR A 470 -9.47 -4.19 -4.31
N THR A 471 -10.10 -5.31 -4.65
CA THR A 471 -9.63 -6.62 -4.21
C THR A 471 -8.95 -7.36 -5.35
N LEU A 472 -7.98 -8.19 -5.01
CA LEU A 472 -7.56 -9.34 -5.82
C LEU A 472 -7.95 -10.60 -5.06
N GLU A 473 -8.73 -11.46 -5.70
CA GLU A 473 -9.27 -12.70 -5.12
C GLU A 473 -8.83 -13.88 -5.99
N ASN A 474 -8.28 -14.94 -5.38
CA ASN A 474 -7.97 -16.17 -6.10
C ASN A 474 -9.08 -17.23 -5.92
N GLU A 475 -9.04 -18.30 -6.69
CA GLU A 475 -10.01 -19.40 -6.62
C GLU A 475 -9.99 -20.16 -5.28
N LEU A 476 -8.89 -20.08 -4.52
CA LEU A 476 -8.74 -20.69 -3.20
C LEU A 476 -9.35 -19.82 -2.09
N GLY A 477 -9.89 -18.65 -2.44
CA GLY A 477 -10.51 -17.72 -1.50
C GLY A 477 -9.52 -16.85 -0.74
N SER A 478 -8.25 -16.80 -1.13
CA SER A 478 -7.35 -15.75 -0.65
C SER A 478 -7.73 -14.41 -1.29
N VAL A 479 -7.65 -13.36 -0.49
CA VAL A 479 -7.97 -12.01 -0.92
C VAL A 479 -6.89 -11.04 -0.45
N SER A 480 -6.61 -10.06 -1.29
CA SER A 480 -5.87 -8.85 -0.94
C SER A 480 -6.74 -7.63 -1.21
N LEU A 481 -6.64 -6.64 -0.37
CA LEU A 481 -7.35 -5.36 -0.51
C LEU A 481 -6.34 -4.24 -0.58
N GLU A 482 -6.54 -3.32 -1.53
CA GLU A 482 -5.72 -2.12 -1.64
C GLU A 482 -6.62 -0.89 -1.84
N HIS A 483 -6.21 0.24 -1.26
CA HIS A 483 -6.85 1.52 -1.52
C HIS A 483 -6.38 2.08 -2.86
N SER A 484 -7.27 2.78 -3.56
CA SER A 484 -6.96 3.44 -4.83
C SER A 484 -6.28 4.81 -4.63
N PHE A 485 -5.67 5.30 -5.69
CA PHE A 485 -4.86 6.52 -5.72
C PHE A 485 -5.54 7.66 -6.45
#